data_57324b1e0bfb253d08d80899d2252ce6
#
_entry.id   57324b1e0bfb253d08d80899d2252ce6
#
_cell.length_a   1.000
_cell.length_b   1.000
_cell.length_c   1.000
_cell.angle_alpha   90.00
_cell.angle_beta   90.00
_cell.angle_gamma   90.00
#
_symmetry.space_group_name_H-M   'P 1'
#
loop_
_entity.id
_entity.type
_entity.pdbx_description
1 polymer ?
#
loop_
_entity_poly.entity_id
_entity_poly.type
_entity_poly.pdbx_seq_one_letter_code
_entity_poly.pdbx_strand_id
1 'polypeptide(L)'
;MKIKSRSDSGLQKSGWNKGEGDVVLVNPNLGKVVHVAVCNDEGKALYDQFLHAEPVGAVTVPMNSKGEIGIITVARPTAKPGTYDYPNFENDLSNLGCESIEVPRGFPMKGEIGAQTAMREAGEELGSPIKSVKLLGGITPNTTFHPHRIPVYLAQVDENFTGPMPGDVNEKILKVTWVTKAKLLTMVRDDKIYCGMTMAAITLAIANGKFL
;
A
#
# COMPACT_ATOMS: atom_id res chain seq x y z
N MET A 1 1.69 13.67 -23.20
CA MET A 1 2.90 13.21 -22.46
C MET A 1 3.13 11.74 -22.79
N LYS A 2 4.34 11.36 -23.13
CA LYS A 2 4.72 9.98 -23.47
C LYS A 2 5.72 9.45 -22.44
N ILE A 3 5.67 8.16 -22.16
CA ILE A 3 6.67 7.46 -21.35
C ILE A 3 7.47 6.58 -22.32
N LYS A 4 8.77 6.67 -22.26
CA LYS A 4 9.71 5.86 -23.05
C LYS A 4 10.63 5.09 -22.13
N SER A 5 11.18 4.01 -22.64
CA SER A 5 12.33 3.37 -22.03
C SER A 5 13.48 4.38 -21.94
N ARG A 6 14.29 4.27 -20.91
CA ARG A 6 15.42 5.20 -20.71
C ARG A 6 16.43 5.08 -21.85
N SER A 7 16.67 3.87 -22.35
CA SER A 7 17.54 3.61 -23.47
C SER A 7 17.08 4.26 -24.78
N ASP A 8 15.75 4.36 -24.99
CA ASP A 8 15.14 4.92 -26.21
C ASP A 8 14.92 6.44 -26.13
N SER A 9 15.23 7.06 -24.99
CA SER A 9 14.92 8.47 -24.75
C SER A 9 15.96 9.45 -25.31
N GLY A 10 17.18 8.99 -25.60
CA GLY A 10 18.32 9.83 -25.95
C GLY A 10 18.90 10.63 -24.77
N LEU A 11 18.40 10.46 -23.56
CA LEU A 11 18.99 11.05 -22.36
C LEU A 11 20.38 10.44 -22.09
N GLN A 12 21.32 11.25 -21.66
CA GLN A 12 22.67 10.76 -21.30
C GLN A 12 22.55 9.70 -20.20
N LYS A 13 23.37 8.65 -20.33
CA LYS A 13 23.47 7.62 -19.29
C LYS A 13 23.89 8.28 -17.98
N SER A 14 22.98 8.30 -17.00
CA SER A 14 23.36 8.65 -15.65
C SER A 14 24.21 7.50 -15.08
N GLY A 15 25.12 7.79 -14.16
CA GLY A 15 26.00 6.78 -13.55
C GLY A 15 25.28 5.63 -12.82
N TRP A 16 23.97 5.70 -12.72
CA TRP A 16 23.10 4.70 -12.09
C TRP A 16 22.75 3.52 -13.00
N ASN A 17 22.87 3.67 -14.30
CA ASN A 17 22.48 2.62 -15.25
C ASN A 17 23.67 1.70 -15.54
N LYS A 18 23.94 0.77 -14.63
CA LYS A 18 24.97 -0.28 -14.79
C LYS A 18 24.41 -1.58 -15.35
N GLY A 19 23.08 -1.69 -15.56
CA GLY A 19 22.41 -2.89 -16.04
C GLY A 19 22.15 -2.86 -17.54
N GLU A 20 21.86 -4.03 -18.11
CA GLU A 20 21.31 -4.14 -19.45
C GLU A 20 19.83 -3.72 -19.41
N GLY A 21 19.48 -2.71 -20.21
CA GLY A 21 18.12 -2.21 -20.32
C GLY A 21 17.70 -1.24 -19.21
N ASP A 22 16.40 -1.04 -19.08
CA ASP A 22 15.79 -0.07 -18.18
C ASP A 22 15.42 -0.65 -16.82
N VAL A 23 15.55 -1.96 -16.66
CA VAL A 23 15.27 -2.66 -15.39
C VAL A 23 16.49 -2.56 -14.50
N VAL A 24 16.31 -1.95 -13.32
CA VAL A 24 17.38 -1.72 -12.34
C VAL A 24 17.41 -2.82 -11.29
N LEU A 25 16.24 -3.30 -10.87
CA LEU A 25 16.09 -4.34 -9.86
C LEU A 25 14.88 -5.21 -10.20
N VAL A 26 15.02 -6.53 -9.99
CA VAL A 26 13.90 -7.48 -10.08
C VAL A 26 13.87 -8.32 -8.83
N ASN A 27 12.69 -8.42 -8.23
CA ASN A 27 12.36 -9.40 -7.20
C ASN A 27 11.10 -10.14 -7.63
N PRO A 28 11.12 -11.50 -7.75
CA PRO A 28 9.97 -12.26 -8.23
C PRO A 28 8.67 -12.03 -7.44
N ASN A 29 8.78 -11.74 -6.16
CA ASN A 29 7.64 -11.56 -5.25
C ASN A 29 7.23 -10.09 -5.08
N LEU A 30 8.18 -9.15 -5.17
CA LEU A 30 7.97 -7.74 -4.89
C LEU A 30 7.89 -6.87 -6.15
N GLY A 31 8.09 -7.46 -7.33
CA GLY A 31 8.05 -6.71 -8.58
C GLY A 31 9.41 -6.23 -9.08
N LYS A 32 9.43 -5.12 -9.77
CA LYS A 32 10.64 -4.57 -10.40
C LYS A 32 10.74 -3.06 -10.30
N VAL A 33 11.94 -2.55 -10.21
CA VAL A 33 12.24 -1.12 -10.37
C VAL A 33 12.73 -0.89 -11.78
N VAL A 34 12.10 0.03 -12.51
CA VAL A 34 12.46 0.41 -13.87
C VAL A 34 12.83 1.88 -13.94
N HIS A 35 13.80 2.20 -14.79
CA HIS A 35 14.22 3.57 -15.07
C HIS A 35 13.57 4.02 -16.39
N VAL A 36 12.75 5.05 -16.35
CA VAL A 36 11.98 5.54 -17.51
C VAL A 36 12.26 7.00 -17.80
N ALA A 37 12.02 7.41 -19.03
CA ALA A 37 12.01 8.80 -19.43
C ALA A 37 10.57 9.30 -19.61
N VAL A 38 10.27 10.46 -19.06
CA VAL A 38 9.04 11.21 -19.31
C VAL A 38 9.30 12.18 -20.47
N CYS A 39 8.48 12.08 -21.51
CA CYS A 39 8.66 12.83 -22.75
C CYS A 39 7.46 13.75 -23.02
N ASN A 40 7.68 14.82 -23.79
CA ASN A 40 6.60 15.61 -24.37
C ASN A 40 5.88 14.84 -25.50
N ASP A 41 4.87 15.45 -26.11
CA ASP A 41 4.07 14.81 -27.16
C ASP A 41 4.85 14.55 -28.45
N GLU A 42 5.93 15.31 -28.67
CA GLU A 42 6.87 15.14 -29.79
C GLU A 42 7.88 14.02 -29.54
N GLY A 43 7.92 13.51 -28.29
CA GLY A 43 8.80 12.41 -27.87
C GLY A 43 10.18 12.85 -27.41
N LYS A 44 10.39 14.16 -27.19
CA LYS A 44 11.60 14.69 -26.57
C LYS A 44 11.56 14.44 -25.06
N ALA A 45 12.64 13.88 -24.52
CA ALA A 45 12.76 13.63 -23.09
C ALA A 45 12.82 14.96 -22.31
N LEU A 46 12.01 15.02 -21.25
CA LEU A 46 11.94 16.14 -20.30
C LEU A 46 12.74 15.84 -19.03
N TYR A 47 12.52 14.67 -18.47
CA TYR A 47 13.23 14.17 -17.28
C TYR A 47 13.14 12.64 -17.23
N ASP A 48 13.87 12.05 -16.32
CA ASP A 48 13.79 10.61 -16.02
C ASP A 48 13.40 10.37 -14.56
N GLN A 49 12.88 9.18 -14.30
CA GLN A 49 12.49 8.76 -12.97
C GLN A 49 12.53 7.23 -12.83
N PHE A 50 12.56 6.77 -11.59
CA PHE A 50 12.37 5.36 -11.26
C PHE A 50 10.89 5.09 -11.01
N LEU A 51 10.43 3.94 -11.50
CA LEU A 51 9.09 3.42 -11.19
C LEU A 51 9.24 2.04 -10.54
N HIS A 52 8.53 1.83 -9.45
CA HIS A 52 8.38 0.52 -8.81
C HIS A 52 7.11 -0.14 -9.32
N ALA A 53 7.27 -1.13 -10.19
CA ALA A 53 6.18 -1.94 -10.73
C ALA A 53 6.01 -3.19 -9.86
N GLU A 54 5.14 -3.11 -8.89
CA GLU A 54 4.76 -4.19 -7.98
C GLU A 54 3.44 -4.87 -8.41
N PRO A 55 3.12 -6.08 -7.94
CA PRO A 55 1.79 -6.66 -8.13
C PRO A 55 0.71 -5.72 -7.57
N VAL A 56 -0.39 -5.55 -8.31
CA VAL A 56 -1.48 -4.67 -7.86
C VAL A 56 -2.27 -5.39 -6.78
N GLY A 57 -2.01 -5.03 -5.54
CA GLY A 57 -2.69 -5.54 -4.37
C GLY A 57 -4.07 -4.93 -4.14
N ALA A 58 -4.59 -5.09 -2.93
CA ALA A 58 -5.82 -4.47 -2.47
C ALA A 58 -5.64 -3.87 -1.07
N VAL A 59 -6.34 -2.77 -0.82
CA VAL A 59 -6.45 -2.16 0.51
C VAL A 59 -7.90 -2.32 0.97
N THR A 60 -8.10 -2.69 2.21
CA THR A 60 -9.42 -3.02 2.74
C THR A 60 -9.73 -2.21 3.99
N VAL A 61 -10.89 -1.56 4.02
CA VAL A 61 -11.46 -0.92 5.22
C VAL A 61 -12.50 -1.89 5.80
N PRO A 62 -12.14 -2.72 6.80
CA PRO A 62 -13.05 -3.69 7.39
C PRO A 62 -13.98 -3.00 8.38
N MET A 63 -15.26 -3.37 8.34
CA MET A 63 -16.28 -2.83 9.24
C MET A 63 -17.10 -3.98 9.84
N ASN A 64 -17.29 -3.94 11.14
CA ASN A 64 -18.14 -4.88 11.88
C ASN A 64 -19.61 -4.40 11.92
N SER A 65 -20.51 -5.20 12.51
CA SER A 65 -21.93 -4.88 12.61
C SER A 65 -22.24 -3.64 13.47
N LYS A 66 -21.30 -3.29 14.37
CA LYS A 66 -21.39 -2.07 15.19
C LYS A 66 -20.93 -0.81 14.47
N GLY A 67 -20.43 -0.95 13.22
CA GLY A 67 -19.87 0.16 12.45
C GLY A 67 -18.46 0.54 12.91
N GLU A 68 -17.78 -0.30 13.69
CA GLU A 68 -16.39 -0.10 14.07
C GLU A 68 -15.46 -0.59 12.94
N ILE A 69 -14.31 0.05 12.82
CA ILE A 69 -13.30 -0.24 11.81
C ILE A 69 -12.20 -1.11 12.41
N GLY A 70 -11.91 -2.21 11.73
CA GLY A 70 -10.78 -3.08 12.06
C GLY A 70 -9.47 -2.46 11.58
N ILE A 71 -8.51 -2.33 12.48
CA ILE A 71 -7.15 -1.89 12.19
C ILE A 71 -6.15 -2.89 12.77
N ILE A 72 -5.02 -3.00 12.12
CA ILE A 72 -3.90 -3.83 12.53
C ILE A 72 -2.74 -2.98 13.01
N THR A 73 -1.98 -3.47 13.97
CA THR A 73 -0.65 -2.96 14.29
C THR A 73 0.35 -3.95 13.73
N VAL A 74 1.25 -3.49 12.89
CA VAL A 74 2.20 -4.32 12.14
C VAL A 74 3.60 -3.71 12.21
N ALA A 75 4.63 -4.55 12.24
CA ALA A 75 6.02 -4.08 12.17
C ALA A 75 6.36 -3.66 10.73
N ARG A 76 6.85 -2.43 10.55
CA ARG A 76 7.26 -1.88 9.23
C ARG A 76 8.66 -1.25 9.32
N PRO A 77 9.48 -1.35 8.27
CA PRO A 77 10.78 -0.68 8.20
C PRO A 77 10.61 0.79 7.80
N THR A 78 9.89 1.56 8.62
CA THR A 78 9.62 2.98 8.40
C THR A 78 10.26 3.85 9.47
N ALA A 79 10.44 5.14 9.20
CA ALA A 79 10.87 6.08 10.21
C ALA A 79 9.84 6.18 11.34
N LYS A 80 10.33 6.46 12.55
CA LYS A 80 9.47 6.63 13.73
C LYS A 80 8.57 7.87 13.57
N PRO A 81 7.34 7.85 14.10
CA PRO A 81 6.48 9.02 14.14
C PRO A 81 7.19 10.24 14.74
N GLY A 82 6.97 11.40 14.14
CA GLY A 82 7.64 12.65 14.55
C GLY A 82 9.09 12.81 14.05
N THR A 83 9.63 11.84 13.32
CA THR A 83 10.94 11.94 12.69
C THR A 83 10.76 12.34 11.22
N TYR A 84 11.12 13.58 10.91
CA TYR A 84 10.98 14.13 9.54
C TYR A 84 12.32 14.25 8.81
N ASP A 85 13.43 13.91 9.48
CA ASP A 85 14.75 13.94 8.90
C ASP A 85 14.97 12.74 7.97
N TYR A 86 15.76 12.96 6.92
CA TYR A 86 16.13 11.91 5.99
C TYR A 86 17.04 10.89 6.68
N PRO A 87 16.65 9.61 6.74
CA PRO A 87 17.49 8.60 7.36
C PRO A 87 18.79 8.41 6.56
N ASN A 88 19.90 8.28 7.25
CA ASN A 88 21.18 7.96 6.63
C ASN A 88 21.23 6.45 6.33
N PHE A 89 20.70 6.07 5.17
CA PHE A 89 20.67 4.66 4.73
C PHE A 89 22.06 4.06 4.47
N GLU A 90 23.09 4.89 4.32
CA GLU A 90 24.44 4.39 4.03
C GLU A 90 25.10 3.77 5.27
N ASN A 91 24.79 4.31 6.45
CA ASN A 91 25.54 3.96 7.66
C ASN A 91 24.67 3.42 8.81
N ASP A 92 23.38 3.73 8.86
CA ASP A 92 22.55 3.35 9.99
C ASP A 92 21.06 3.16 9.61
N LEU A 93 20.60 1.92 9.66
CA LEU A 93 19.19 1.55 9.52
C LEU A 93 18.50 1.37 10.88
N SER A 94 19.18 1.60 12.00
CA SER A 94 18.62 1.38 13.34
C SER A 94 17.45 2.30 13.68
N ASN A 95 17.33 3.42 12.98
CA ASN A 95 16.20 4.35 13.11
C ASN A 95 14.96 3.93 12.31
N LEU A 96 15.09 2.87 11.50
CA LEU A 96 13.96 2.26 10.80
C LEU A 96 13.40 1.13 11.66
N GLY A 97 12.13 0.85 11.46
CA GLY A 97 11.42 -0.21 12.14
C GLY A 97 10.64 0.33 13.33
N CYS A 98 9.35 0.42 13.12
CA CYS A 98 8.40 0.84 14.14
C CYS A 98 7.08 0.08 13.94
N GLU A 99 6.22 0.20 14.92
CA GLU A 99 4.85 -0.25 14.81
C GLU A 99 4.05 0.73 13.96
N SER A 100 3.47 0.25 12.86
CA SER A 100 2.55 1.02 12.03
C SER A 100 1.11 0.55 12.29
N ILE A 101 0.20 1.51 12.41
CA ILE A 101 -1.24 1.23 12.50
C ILE A 101 -1.85 1.42 11.11
N GLU A 102 -2.38 0.32 10.58
CA GLU A 102 -2.83 0.26 9.20
C GLU A 102 -4.21 -0.40 9.09
N VAL A 103 -4.90 -0.17 7.97
CA VAL A 103 -5.97 -1.06 7.53
C VAL A 103 -5.35 -2.24 6.78
N PRO A 104 -5.99 -3.43 6.76
CA PRO A 104 -5.51 -4.59 6.03
C PRO A 104 -5.18 -4.33 4.57
N ARG A 105 -4.10 -4.93 4.08
CA ARG A 105 -3.68 -4.85 2.70
C ARG A 105 -2.69 -5.94 2.31
N GLY A 106 -2.72 -6.38 1.08
CA GLY A 106 -1.72 -7.33 0.58
C GLY A 106 -1.76 -7.54 -0.91
N PHE A 107 -0.92 -8.44 -1.39
CA PHE A 107 -0.73 -8.74 -2.79
C PHE A 107 -1.62 -9.90 -3.27
N PRO A 108 -2.00 -9.92 -4.55
CA PRO A 108 -2.82 -11.01 -5.09
C PRO A 108 -2.01 -12.31 -5.18
N MET A 109 -2.65 -13.41 -4.89
CA MET A 109 -2.17 -14.71 -5.32
C MET A 109 -2.39 -14.88 -6.84
N LYS A 110 -1.70 -15.84 -7.43
CA LYS A 110 -1.82 -16.11 -8.88
C LYS A 110 -3.28 -16.37 -9.26
N GLY A 111 -3.83 -15.51 -10.11
CA GLY A 111 -5.19 -15.61 -10.62
C GLY A 111 -6.26 -14.93 -9.77
N GLU A 112 -5.91 -14.35 -8.63
CA GLU A 112 -6.84 -13.55 -7.84
C GLU A 112 -7.15 -12.22 -8.52
N ILE A 113 -8.39 -11.78 -8.39
CA ILE A 113 -8.82 -10.41 -8.69
C ILE A 113 -8.84 -9.58 -7.39
N GLY A 114 -8.80 -8.25 -7.50
CA GLY A 114 -8.68 -7.36 -6.35
C GLY A 114 -9.69 -7.60 -5.23
N ALA A 115 -10.95 -7.95 -5.56
CA ALA A 115 -11.96 -8.28 -4.55
C ALA A 115 -11.63 -9.56 -3.76
N GLN A 116 -11.11 -10.58 -4.43
CA GLN A 116 -10.69 -11.83 -3.77
C GLN A 116 -9.47 -11.59 -2.88
N THR A 117 -8.48 -10.85 -3.39
CA THR A 117 -7.32 -10.40 -2.61
C THR A 117 -7.76 -9.64 -1.37
N ALA A 118 -8.68 -8.67 -1.50
CA ALA A 118 -9.20 -7.89 -0.39
C ALA A 118 -9.87 -8.77 0.68
N MET A 119 -10.65 -9.76 0.27
CA MET A 119 -11.32 -10.68 1.19
C MET A 119 -10.32 -11.58 1.91
N ARG A 120 -9.36 -12.17 1.18
CA ARG A 120 -8.36 -13.07 1.76
C ARG A 120 -7.46 -12.32 2.73
N GLU A 121 -6.78 -11.28 2.28
CA GLU A 121 -5.82 -10.52 3.09
C GLU A 121 -6.46 -9.94 4.35
N ALA A 122 -7.63 -9.30 4.22
CA ALA A 122 -8.32 -8.77 5.39
C ALA A 122 -8.77 -9.88 6.34
N GLY A 123 -9.16 -11.03 5.81
CA GLY A 123 -9.54 -12.19 6.62
C GLY A 123 -8.35 -12.74 7.41
N GLU A 124 -7.21 -12.93 6.76
CA GLU A 124 -5.96 -13.44 7.35
C GLU A 124 -5.43 -12.50 8.42
N GLU A 125 -5.33 -11.20 8.11
CA GLU A 125 -4.78 -10.18 9.02
C GLU A 125 -5.69 -9.87 10.22
N LEU A 126 -7.02 -9.96 10.06
CA LEU A 126 -7.97 -9.74 11.15
C LEU A 126 -8.27 -11.00 11.97
N GLY A 127 -7.91 -12.17 11.42
CA GLY A 127 -8.31 -13.44 12.01
C GLY A 127 -9.83 -13.71 11.94
N SER A 128 -10.53 -13.10 10.96
CA SER A 128 -11.98 -13.22 10.80
C SER A 128 -12.37 -13.15 9.32
N PRO A 129 -13.22 -14.09 8.83
CA PRO A 129 -13.62 -14.09 7.42
C PRO A 129 -14.34 -12.80 7.02
N ILE A 130 -14.18 -12.45 5.76
CA ILE A 130 -14.87 -11.33 5.15
C ILE A 130 -16.11 -11.84 4.43
N LYS A 131 -17.27 -11.35 4.84
CA LYS A 131 -18.57 -11.72 4.26
C LYS A 131 -18.80 -11.14 2.87
N SER A 132 -18.39 -9.90 2.67
CA SER A 132 -18.53 -9.20 1.40
C SER A 132 -17.59 -8.01 1.29
N VAL A 133 -17.26 -7.61 0.07
CA VAL A 133 -16.50 -6.40 -0.21
C VAL A 133 -17.20 -5.52 -1.23
N LYS A 134 -17.06 -4.21 -1.11
CA LYS A 134 -17.56 -3.20 -2.03
C LYS A 134 -16.43 -2.26 -2.42
N LEU A 135 -16.15 -2.11 -3.71
CA LEU A 135 -15.16 -1.17 -4.21
C LEU A 135 -15.56 0.28 -3.84
N LEU A 136 -14.64 1.01 -3.22
CA LEU A 136 -14.76 2.42 -2.89
C LEU A 136 -14.09 3.32 -3.92
N GLY A 137 -13.02 2.84 -4.54
CA GLY A 137 -12.22 3.58 -5.50
C GLY A 137 -10.82 3.00 -5.63
N GLY A 138 -9.88 3.78 -6.14
CA GLY A 138 -8.47 3.38 -6.26
C GLY A 138 -7.55 4.52 -5.87
N ILE A 139 -6.42 4.17 -5.29
CA ILE A 139 -5.36 5.08 -4.86
C ILE A 139 -4.07 4.79 -5.62
N THR A 140 -3.24 5.79 -5.79
CA THR A 140 -1.84 5.63 -6.20
C THR A 140 -0.98 6.08 -5.03
N PRO A 141 -0.20 5.19 -4.40
CA PRO A 141 0.55 5.52 -3.18
C PRO A 141 1.51 6.70 -3.36
N ASN A 142 2.18 6.73 -4.48
CA ASN A 142 3.09 7.81 -4.86
C ASN A 142 3.14 7.90 -6.39
N THR A 143 2.62 8.99 -6.95
CA THR A 143 2.51 9.18 -8.41
C THR A 143 3.85 9.36 -9.13
N THR A 144 4.92 9.62 -8.40
CA THR A 144 6.28 9.73 -8.95
C THR A 144 7.06 8.41 -8.91
N PHE A 145 6.57 7.42 -8.15
CA PHE A 145 7.28 6.16 -7.96
C PHE A 145 6.44 4.92 -8.27
N HIS A 146 5.14 4.92 -7.94
CA HIS A 146 4.24 3.80 -8.20
C HIS A 146 3.31 4.10 -9.38
N PRO A 147 3.40 3.35 -10.49
CA PRO A 147 2.55 3.59 -11.67
C PRO A 147 1.14 3.00 -11.52
N HIS A 148 0.87 2.23 -10.46
CA HIS A 148 -0.38 1.49 -10.31
C HIS A 148 -1.43 2.25 -9.52
N ARG A 149 -2.70 1.92 -9.83
CA ARG A 149 -3.83 2.24 -8.96
C ARG A 149 -4.22 1.00 -8.18
N ILE A 150 -4.14 1.10 -6.86
CA ILE A 150 -4.49 0.02 -5.93
C ILE A 150 -5.96 0.18 -5.56
N PRO A 151 -6.81 -0.83 -5.78
CA PRO A 151 -8.21 -0.76 -5.39
C PRO A 151 -8.39 -0.74 -3.88
N VAL A 152 -9.35 0.05 -3.42
CA VAL A 152 -9.74 0.15 -2.01
C VAL A 152 -11.15 -0.38 -1.85
N TYR A 153 -11.33 -1.31 -0.93
CA TYR A 153 -12.61 -1.93 -0.65
C TYR A 153 -13.10 -1.62 0.77
N LEU A 154 -14.40 -1.43 0.91
CA LEU A 154 -15.08 -1.59 2.19
C LEU A 154 -15.43 -3.07 2.35
N ALA A 155 -15.09 -3.66 3.49
CA ALA A 155 -15.40 -5.05 3.78
C ALA A 155 -16.37 -5.15 4.96
N GLN A 156 -17.32 -6.07 4.85
CA GLN A 156 -18.15 -6.49 5.97
C GLN A 156 -17.59 -7.78 6.56
N VAL A 157 -17.26 -7.74 7.83
CA VAL A 157 -16.68 -8.90 8.56
C VAL A 157 -17.77 -9.87 8.97
N ASP A 158 -17.46 -11.17 8.93
CA ASP A 158 -18.34 -12.21 9.46
C ASP A 158 -18.05 -12.45 10.95
N GLU A 159 -18.80 -11.79 11.80
CA GLU A 159 -18.66 -11.88 13.28
C GLU A 159 -19.16 -13.20 13.89
N ASN A 160 -19.85 -14.02 13.10
CA ASN A 160 -20.35 -15.33 13.58
C ASN A 160 -19.30 -16.43 13.44
N PHE A 161 -18.16 -16.14 12.86
CA PHE A 161 -17.09 -17.11 12.69
C PHE A 161 -16.33 -17.31 14.01
N THR A 162 -16.17 -18.57 14.40
CA THR A 162 -15.49 -18.97 15.65
C THR A 162 -14.28 -19.87 15.40
N GLY A 163 -13.97 -20.18 14.13
CA GLY A 163 -12.86 -21.04 13.76
C GLY A 163 -11.50 -20.29 13.66
N PRO A 164 -10.38 -21.01 13.59
CA PRO A 164 -9.10 -20.42 13.28
C PRO A 164 -9.06 -19.96 11.83
N MET A 165 -8.53 -18.75 11.58
CA MET A 165 -8.16 -18.30 10.26
C MET A 165 -6.67 -18.55 10.03
N PRO A 166 -6.27 -19.01 8.82
CA PRO A 166 -4.86 -19.02 8.47
C PRO A 166 -4.34 -17.59 8.49
N GLY A 167 -3.33 -17.30 9.28
CA GLY A 167 -2.60 -16.04 9.22
C GLY A 167 -1.48 -16.11 8.19
N ASP A 168 -1.06 -14.96 7.64
CA ASP A 168 0.18 -14.91 6.89
C ASP A 168 1.36 -15.09 7.86
N VAL A 169 2.10 -16.19 7.68
CA VAL A 169 3.29 -16.51 8.49
C VAL A 169 4.46 -15.54 8.24
N ASN A 170 4.42 -14.78 7.17
CA ASN A 170 5.47 -13.84 6.76
C ASN A 170 5.22 -12.40 7.26
N GLU A 171 4.00 -12.06 7.63
CA GLU A 171 3.67 -10.74 8.20
C GLU A 171 3.51 -10.84 9.74
N LYS A 172 4.26 -10.00 10.43
CA LYS A 172 4.18 -9.92 11.89
C LYS A 172 3.07 -8.96 12.30
N ILE A 173 1.82 -9.44 12.28
CA ILE A 173 0.71 -8.72 12.90
C ILE A 173 0.86 -8.80 14.42
N LEU A 174 1.01 -7.65 15.05
CA LEU A 174 1.23 -7.55 16.50
C LEU A 174 -0.10 -7.48 17.24
N LYS A 175 -1.10 -6.83 16.64
CA LYS A 175 -2.39 -6.59 17.28
C LYS A 175 -3.48 -6.28 16.25
N VAL A 176 -4.67 -6.78 16.50
CA VAL A 176 -5.92 -6.35 15.83
C VAL A 176 -6.74 -5.52 16.82
N THR A 177 -7.28 -4.40 16.36
CA THR A 177 -8.08 -3.50 17.20
C THR A 177 -9.30 -3.01 16.43
N TRP A 178 -10.47 -3.02 17.06
CA TRP A 178 -11.69 -2.43 16.54
C TRP A 178 -11.88 -1.05 17.13
N VAL A 179 -12.10 -0.06 16.31
CA VAL A 179 -12.22 1.34 16.74
C VAL A 179 -13.45 2.00 16.10
N THR A 180 -14.07 2.90 16.84
CA THR A 180 -15.12 3.75 16.27
C THR A 180 -14.55 4.68 15.20
N LYS A 181 -15.38 5.11 14.26
CA LYS A 181 -15.01 6.09 13.22
C LYS A 181 -14.40 7.35 13.82
N ALA A 182 -15.01 7.89 14.88
CA ALA A 182 -14.50 9.07 15.59
C ALA A 182 -13.11 8.83 16.20
N LYS A 183 -12.89 7.66 16.79
CA LYS A 183 -11.57 7.29 17.34
C LYS A 183 -10.53 7.16 16.24
N LEU A 184 -10.89 6.55 15.11
CA LEU A 184 -10.01 6.41 13.94
C LEU A 184 -9.55 7.78 13.42
N LEU A 185 -10.46 8.73 13.24
CA LEU A 185 -10.13 10.10 12.82
C LEU A 185 -9.26 10.84 13.85
N THR A 186 -9.51 10.62 15.15
CA THR A 186 -8.64 11.13 16.21
C THR A 186 -7.22 10.56 16.09
N MET A 187 -7.08 9.27 15.77
CA MET A 187 -5.77 8.65 15.61
C MET A 187 -5.00 9.21 14.40
N VAL A 188 -5.70 9.55 13.31
CA VAL A 188 -5.09 10.26 12.17
C VAL A 188 -4.64 11.66 12.59
N ARG A 189 -5.52 12.44 13.23
CA ARG A 189 -5.19 13.80 13.69
C ARG A 189 -3.99 13.83 14.65
N ASP A 190 -3.90 12.83 15.53
CA ASP A 190 -2.88 12.75 16.58
C ASP A 190 -1.60 12.04 16.10
N ASP A 191 -1.38 11.93 14.77
CA ASP A 191 -0.21 11.31 14.09
C ASP A 191 0.07 9.85 14.53
N LYS A 192 -0.96 9.13 14.97
CA LYS A 192 -0.86 7.70 15.31
C LYS A 192 -1.03 6.81 14.10
N ILE A 193 -1.76 7.27 13.09
CA ILE A 193 -1.89 6.65 11.79
C ILE A 193 -1.21 7.55 10.78
N TYR A 194 -0.05 7.12 10.29
CA TYR A 194 0.78 7.86 9.34
C TYR A 194 0.99 7.12 8.01
N CYS A 195 0.49 5.90 7.87
CA CYS A 195 0.50 5.17 6.61
C CYS A 195 -0.38 5.87 5.56
N GLY A 196 0.23 6.37 4.49
CA GLY A 196 -0.48 7.12 3.45
C GLY A 196 -1.60 6.32 2.77
N MET A 197 -1.41 5.02 2.54
CA MET A 197 -2.45 4.15 1.98
C MET A 197 -3.64 4.01 2.93
N THR A 198 -3.40 3.86 4.22
CA THR A 198 -4.44 3.81 5.25
C THR A 198 -5.22 5.12 5.30
N MET A 199 -4.53 6.27 5.32
CA MET A 199 -5.19 7.59 5.31
C MET A 199 -6.03 7.80 4.05
N ALA A 200 -5.53 7.41 2.88
CA ALA A 200 -6.27 7.50 1.62
C ALA A 200 -7.49 6.58 1.61
N ALA A 201 -7.39 5.37 2.15
CA ALA A 201 -8.50 4.43 2.26
C ALA A 201 -9.61 4.97 3.19
N ILE A 202 -9.23 5.54 4.34
CA ILE A 202 -10.16 6.22 5.27
C ILE A 202 -10.85 7.39 4.55
N THR A 203 -10.10 8.20 3.81
CA THR A 203 -10.65 9.33 3.05
C THR A 203 -11.68 8.88 2.01
N LEU A 204 -11.40 7.79 1.27
CA LEU A 204 -12.36 7.21 0.32
C LEU A 204 -13.61 6.69 1.03
N ALA A 205 -13.48 6.07 2.19
CA ALA A 205 -14.63 5.61 2.97
C ALA A 205 -15.51 6.78 3.44
N ILE A 206 -14.91 7.90 3.87
CA ILE A 206 -15.62 9.14 4.22
C ILE A 206 -16.35 9.70 2.99
N ALA A 207 -15.66 9.86 1.87
CA ALA A 207 -16.21 10.42 0.63
C ALA A 207 -17.36 9.58 0.07
N ASN A 208 -17.38 8.28 0.33
CA ASN A 208 -18.49 7.38 -0.02
C ASN A 208 -19.60 7.34 1.03
N GLY A 209 -19.63 8.25 2.00
CA GLY A 209 -20.67 8.36 3.04
C GLY A 209 -20.66 7.19 4.04
N LYS A 210 -19.54 6.46 4.16
CA LYS A 210 -19.47 5.30 5.05
C LYS A 210 -19.08 5.67 6.49
N PHE A 211 -18.66 6.91 6.68
CA PHE A 211 -18.28 7.48 7.98
C PHE A 211 -19.24 8.56 8.48
N LEU A 212 -20.34 8.77 7.76
CA LEU A 212 -21.41 9.69 8.13
C LEU A 212 -22.48 8.96 8.95
#